data_dabcaaffbcc991d4984c391773471087
#
_entry.id   dabcaaffbcc991d4984c391773471087
#
_cell.length_a   1.000
_cell.length_b   1.000
_cell.length_c   1.000
_cell.angle_alpha   90.00
_cell.angle_beta   90.00
_cell.angle_gamma   90.00
#
_symmetry.space_group_name_H-M   'P 1'
#
loop_
_entity.id
_entity.type
_entity.pdbx_description
1 polymer ?
#
loop_
_entity_poly.entity_id
_entity_poly.type
_entity_poly.pdbx_seq_one_letter_code
_entity_poly.pdbx_strand_id
1 'polypeptide(L)'
;LHSTSRRQRQMCIRDRFDTAQQPGNSQTLDVTLYAGSTPTSISAKSTEGPEKAADYNEATAPLYTFNSDTSTQPGILFDQYLVIPIMYWVKVESTDEKQKEELNKHSFILTYDFDELASGSTELVLNLNHVIKDGSEETVTRDKYTSTYKAYNLSSVIYAFKQATGVEPTKIKVNAKTNSSKNSLDGAANSTWSETLKTN
;
A
#
# COMPACT_ATOMS: atom_id res chain seq x y z
N LEU A 1 -13.14 29.68 -20.28
CA LEU A 1 -11.90 29.36 -19.54
C LEU A 1 -12.13 29.04 -18.04
N HIS A 2 -13.35 29.23 -17.50
CA HIS A 2 -13.65 28.95 -16.08
C HIS A 2 -14.17 27.54 -15.78
N SER A 3 -14.46 26.75 -16.80
CA SER A 3 -15.10 25.44 -16.64
C SER A 3 -14.13 24.33 -16.20
N THR A 4 -12.90 24.36 -16.65
CA THR A 4 -11.91 23.31 -16.38
C THR A 4 -11.37 23.36 -14.95
N SER A 5 -11.21 24.54 -14.39
CA SER A 5 -10.75 24.72 -13.01
C SER A 5 -11.76 24.22 -11.96
N ARG A 6 -13.06 24.31 -12.26
CA ARG A 6 -14.11 23.78 -11.37
C ARG A 6 -14.17 22.26 -11.34
N ARG A 7 -13.94 21.59 -12.48
CA ARG A 7 -13.98 20.12 -12.54
C ARG A 7 -12.79 19.47 -11.84
N GLN A 8 -11.60 20.03 -11.99
CA GLN A 8 -10.42 19.52 -11.28
C GLN A 8 -10.52 19.68 -9.76
N ARG A 9 -11.15 20.77 -9.29
CA ARG A 9 -11.34 20.97 -7.85
C ARG A 9 -12.39 20.06 -7.25
N GLN A 10 -13.37 19.59 -8.04
CA GLN A 10 -14.38 18.62 -7.57
C GLN A 10 -13.86 17.20 -7.49
N MET A 11 -12.77 16.85 -8.16
CA MET A 11 -12.24 15.48 -8.19
C MET A 11 -11.25 15.17 -7.06
N CYS A 12 -10.57 16.17 -6.51
CA CYS A 12 -9.51 15.90 -5.54
C CYS A 12 -9.94 16.09 -4.09
N ILE A 13 -10.66 17.14 -3.79
CA ILE A 13 -11.15 17.44 -2.43
C ILE A 13 -12.43 18.23 -2.58
N ARG A 14 -13.51 17.88 -1.88
CA ARG A 14 -14.75 18.65 -1.87
C ARG A 14 -14.65 19.83 -0.90
N ASP A 15 -13.61 20.61 -1.01
CA ASP A 15 -13.44 21.84 -0.25
C ASP A 15 -13.88 23.03 -1.09
N ARG A 16 -14.62 23.89 -0.47
CA ARG A 16 -14.84 25.25 -0.94
C ARG A 16 -14.06 26.18 -0.02
N PHE A 17 -13.24 27.01 -0.60
CA PHE A 17 -12.71 28.17 0.09
C PHE A 17 -13.45 29.41 -0.40
N ASP A 18 -13.65 30.36 0.50
CA ASP A 18 -14.23 31.65 0.15
C ASP A 18 -13.24 32.42 -0.71
N THR A 19 -13.62 32.69 -1.95
CA THR A 19 -12.78 33.45 -2.89
C THR A 19 -12.57 34.91 -2.47
N ALA A 20 -13.33 35.40 -1.49
CA ALA A 20 -13.09 36.72 -0.89
C ALA A 20 -11.86 36.69 0.05
N GLN A 21 -11.46 35.53 0.54
CA GLN A 21 -10.24 35.34 1.31
C GLN A 21 -9.10 35.01 0.35
N GLN A 22 -8.63 35.97 -0.40
CA GLN A 22 -7.38 35.79 -1.13
C GLN A 22 -6.23 35.83 -0.14
N PRO A 23 -5.36 34.79 -0.11
CA PRO A 23 -4.17 34.82 0.72
C PRO A 23 -3.25 35.92 0.15
N GLY A 24 -3.25 37.07 0.80
CA GLY A 24 -2.22 38.08 0.58
C GLY A 24 -0.84 37.50 0.96
N ASN A 25 -0.25 38.02 2.00
CA ASN A 25 0.99 37.46 2.59
C ASN A 25 0.72 36.38 3.67
N SER A 26 -0.50 35.91 3.87
CA SER A 26 -0.85 34.88 4.84
C SER A 26 -0.73 33.50 4.22
N GLN A 27 -0.01 32.60 4.88
CA GLN A 27 0.09 31.19 4.51
C GLN A 27 -1.08 30.34 5.02
N THR A 28 -2.05 30.96 5.69
CA THR A 28 -3.20 30.27 6.27
C THR A 28 -4.44 30.56 5.43
N LEU A 29 -5.09 29.51 4.97
CA LEU A 29 -6.35 29.56 4.25
C LEU A 29 -7.43 28.85 5.07
N ASP A 30 -8.52 29.56 5.41
CA ASP A 30 -9.67 28.92 6.03
C ASP A 30 -10.47 28.16 4.98
N VAL A 31 -10.60 26.85 5.18
CA VAL A 31 -11.36 25.97 4.30
C VAL A 31 -12.52 25.33 5.05
N THR A 32 -13.68 25.29 4.41
CA THR A 32 -14.84 24.57 4.93
C THR A 32 -15.01 23.27 4.17
N LEU A 33 -14.94 22.14 4.88
CA LEU A 33 -15.23 20.82 4.32
C LEU A 33 -16.75 20.67 4.13
N TYR A 34 -17.18 20.57 2.89
CA TYR A 34 -18.56 20.23 2.57
C TYR A 34 -18.77 18.72 2.65
N ALA A 35 -19.69 18.37 3.54
CA ALA A 35 -20.25 17.05 3.80
C ALA A 35 -19.90 15.97 2.76
N GLY A 36 -18.91 15.25 3.03
CA GLY A 36 -18.47 14.05 2.33
C GLY A 36 -17.83 13.14 3.35
N SER A 37 -17.36 12.01 2.93
CA SER A 37 -16.60 11.11 3.79
C SER A 37 -15.42 11.83 4.44
N THR A 38 -15.24 11.64 5.73
CA THR A 38 -14.03 12.09 6.44
C THR A 38 -12.80 11.54 5.70
N PRO A 39 -11.80 12.37 5.39
CA PRO A 39 -10.58 11.88 4.77
C PRO A 39 -9.97 10.78 5.64
N THR A 40 -9.69 9.63 5.04
CA THR A 40 -9.03 8.54 5.76
C THR A 40 -7.54 8.84 5.86
N SER A 41 -7.04 8.96 7.09
CA SER A 41 -5.60 9.08 7.32
C SER A 41 -4.96 7.69 7.25
N ILE A 42 -3.92 7.54 6.43
CA ILE A 42 -3.13 6.32 6.32
C ILE A 42 -1.71 6.64 6.77
N SER A 43 -1.27 5.99 7.86
CA SER A 43 0.12 6.11 8.31
C SER A 43 1.03 5.27 7.40
N ALA A 44 2.05 5.88 6.83
CA ALA A 44 3.05 5.16 6.05
C ALA A 44 3.93 4.29 6.96
N LYS A 45 4.15 3.04 6.54
CA LYS A 45 5.07 2.09 7.19
C LYS A 45 6.43 2.14 6.51
N SER A 46 7.47 1.71 7.23
CA SER A 46 8.78 1.45 6.63
C SER A 46 8.76 0.15 5.85
N THR A 47 9.66 0.03 4.87
CA THR A 47 10.01 -1.26 4.26
C THR A 47 10.95 -2.03 5.19
N GLU A 48 10.87 -3.36 5.15
CA GLU A 48 11.70 -4.23 5.98
C GLU A 48 12.85 -4.82 5.14
N GLY A 49 14.07 -4.66 5.62
CA GLY A 49 15.26 -5.25 5.00
C GLY A 49 15.50 -6.71 5.40
N PRO A 50 16.56 -7.35 4.86
CA PRO A 50 16.84 -8.77 5.06
C PRO A 50 16.94 -9.19 6.52
N GLU A 51 17.55 -8.38 7.38
CA GLU A 51 17.72 -8.68 8.81
C GLU A 51 16.37 -8.85 9.54
N LYS A 52 15.36 -8.08 9.14
CA LYS A 52 13.99 -8.16 9.69
C LYS A 52 13.10 -9.09 8.87
N ALA A 53 13.41 -9.25 7.59
CA ALA A 53 12.70 -10.14 6.69
C ALA A 53 12.82 -11.62 7.12
N ALA A 54 13.83 -12.00 7.89
CA ALA A 54 13.96 -13.35 8.45
C ALA A 54 12.70 -13.79 9.23
N ASP A 55 12.00 -12.85 9.88
CA ASP A 55 10.78 -13.12 10.62
C ASP A 55 9.50 -13.05 9.72
N TYR A 56 9.63 -12.49 8.50
CA TYR A 56 8.49 -12.14 7.64
C TYR A 56 8.76 -12.38 6.15
N ASN A 57 9.80 -13.18 5.83
CA ASN A 57 10.19 -13.45 4.44
C ASN A 57 9.11 -14.16 3.63
N GLU A 58 8.19 -14.83 4.31
CA GLU A 58 7.15 -15.57 3.66
C GLU A 58 5.78 -15.08 4.08
N ALA A 59 4.90 -14.91 3.10
CA ALA A 59 3.48 -14.72 3.37
C ALA A 59 2.95 -15.99 4.06
N THR A 60 2.16 -15.85 5.12
CA THR A 60 1.44 -16.97 5.74
C THR A 60 0.06 -17.15 5.13
N ALA A 61 -0.43 -16.16 4.38
CA ALA A 61 -1.70 -16.21 3.66
C ALA A 61 -1.59 -15.44 2.33
N PRO A 62 -2.40 -15.79 1.33
CA PRO A 62 -2.48 -15.02 0.09
C PRO A 62 -3.33 -13.77 0.30
N LEU A 63 -3.13 -12.78 -0.57
CA LEU A 63 -4.13 -11.77 -0.82
C LEU A 63 -5.30 -12.39 -1.63
N TYR A 64 -6.49 -11.80 -1.53
CA TYR A 64 -7.59 -12.18 -2.41
C TYR A 64 -7.27 -11.83 -3.86
N THR A 65 -6.79 -10.60 -4.09
CA THR A 65 -6.33 -10.10 -5.38
C THR A 65 -5.28 -8.99 -5.20
N PHE A 66 -4.50 -8.76 -6.24
CA PHE A 66 -3.49 -7.71 -6.29
C PHE A 66 -3.28 -7.27 -7.73
N ASN A 67 -3.40 -5.96 -8.01
CA ASN A 67 -3.23 -5.40 -9.34
C ASN A 67 -4.08 -6.08 -10.43
N SER A 68 -5.30 -6.52 -10.08
CA SER A 68 -6.19 -7.21 -11.02
C SER A 68 -7.02 -6.25 -11.88
N ASP A 69 -7.24 -5.03 -11.40
CA ASP A 69 -7.99 -3.97 -12.05
C ASP A 69 -7.55 -2.59 -11.51
N THR A 70 -8.13 -1.54 -12.04
CA THR A 70 -7.78 -0.15 -11.66
C THR A 70 -8.07 0.17 -10.19
N SER A 71 -8.99 -0.55 -9.53
CA SER A 71 -9.34 -0.33 -8.13
C SER A 71 -8.35 -0.97 -7.15
N THR A 72 -7.60 -1.96 -7.62
CA THR A 72 -6.58 -2.69 -6.84
C THR A 72 -5.15 -2.37 -7.30
N GLN A 73 -5.00 -1.38 -8.16
CA GLN A 73 -3.70 -0.99 -8.69
C GLN A 73 -2.93 -0.15 -7.66
N PRO A 74 -1.71 -0.55 -7.28
CA PRO A 74 -0.80 0.29 -6.52
C PRO A 74 -0.45 1.59 -7.24
N GLY A 75 0.02 2.58 -6.49
CA GLY A 75 0.49 3.84 -7.07
C GLY A 75 1.54 4.51 -6.20
N ILE A 76 2.41 5.28 -6.83
CA ILE A 76 3.44 6.05 -6.14
C ILE A 76 2.99 7.50 -6.03
N LEU A 77 3.03 8.02 -4.81
CA LEU A 77 2.70 9.41 -4.50
C LEU A 77 3.95 10.16 -4.06
N PHE A 78 4.13 11.36 -4.64
CA PHE A 78 5.25 12.26 -4.31
C PHE A 78 6.62 11.60 -4.47
N ASP A 79 6.75 10.65 -5.40
CA ASP A 79 7.98 9.86 -5.67
C ASP A 79 8.60 9.17 -4.43
N GLN A 80 7.84 9.08 -3.34
CA GLN A 80 8.29 8.61 -2.04
C GLN A 80 7.38 7.59 -1.38
N TYR A 81 6.09 7.65 -1.62
CA TYR A 81 5.12 6.80 -0.93
C TYR A 81 4.45 5.84 -1.89
N LEU A 82 4.61 4.55 -1.65
CA LEU A 82 3.86 3.51 -2.34
C LEU A 82 2.55 3.27 -1.59
N VAL A 83 1.43 3.50 -2.25
CA VAL A 83 0.09 3.21 -1.72
C VAL A 83 -0.46 1.99 -2.42
N ILE A 84 -0.87 1.00 -1.64
CA ILE A 84 -1.35 -0.29 -2.13
C ILE A 84 -2.79 -0.51 -1.65
N PRO A 85 -3.77 -0.59 -2.54
CA PRO A 85 -5.09 -1.17 -2.26
C PRO A 85 -4.92 -2.67 -2.03
N ILE A 86 -5.35 -3.16 -0.89
CA ILE A 86 -5.21 -4.57 -0.52
C ILE A 86 -6.58 -5.18 -0.31
N MET A 87 -6.86 -6.28 -1.02
CA MET A 87 -8.01 -7.14 -0.76
C MET A 87 -7.54 -8.47 -0.20
N TYR A 88 -8.15 -8.93 0.88
CA TYR A 88 -7.68 -10.12 1.60
C TYR A 88 -8.83 -10.84 2.29
N TRP A 89 -8.61 -12.11 2.58
CA TRP A 89 -9.57 -12.98 3.24
C TRP A 89 -9.69 -12.67 4.72
N VAL A 90 -10.94 -12.69 5.23
CA VAL A 90 -11.25 -12.47 6.64
C VAL A 90 -12.34 -13.43 7.10
N LYS A 91 -12.38 -13.68 8.42
CA LYS A 91 -13.54 -14.22 9.09
C LYS A 91 -14.49 -13.07 9.44
N VAL A 92 -15.77 -13.26 9.19
CA VAL A 92 -16.79 -12.32 9.66
C VAL A 92 -17.19 -12.69 11.07
N GLU A 93 -17.06 -11.75 11.98
CA GLU A 93 -17.37 -11.92 13.38
C GLU A 93 -18.72 -11.31 13.75
N SER A 94 -19.29 -11.78 14.86
CA SER A 94 -20.65 -11.41 15.29
C SER A 94 -20.74 -10.03 15.94
N THR A 95 -19.62 -9.45 16.39
CA THR A 95 -19.56 -8.13 17.01
C THR A 95 -18.43 -7.31 16.43
N ASP A 96 -18.55 -5.98 16.52
CA ASP A 96 -17.54 -5.04 16.02
C ASP A 96 -16.19 -5.20 16.74
N GLU A 97 -16.21 -5.52 18.04
CA GLU A 97 -15.00 -5.75 18.84
C GLU A 97 -14.23 -6.97 18.32
N LYS A 98 -14.93 -8.11 18.15
CA LYS A 98 -14.33 -9.32 17.59
C LYS A 98 -13.86 -9.13 16.15
N GLN A 99 -14.62 -8.37 15.36
CA GLN A 99 -14.21 -8.04 14.00
C GLN A 99 -12.92 -7.21 13.98
N LYS A 100 -12.75 -6.25 14.91
CA LYS A 100 -11.49 -5.52 15.07
C LYS A 100 -10.33 -6.41 15.50
N GLU A 101 -10.58 -7.37 16.40
CA GLU A 101 -9.58 -8.37 16.81
C GLU A 101 -9.14 -9.22 15.63
N GLU A 102 -10.09 -9.70 14.80
CA GLU A 102 -9.76 -10.43 13.57
C GLU A 102 -8.90 -9.57 12.63
N LEU A 103 -9.31 -8.32 12.34
CA LEU A 103 -8.56 -7.43 11.46
C LEU A 103 -7.14 -7.12 11.98
N ASN A 104 -6.94 -7.08 13.30
CA ASN A 104 -5.64 -6.85 13.92
C ASN A 104 -4.67 -8.05 13.81
N LYS A 105 -5.17 -9.25 13.52
CA LYS A 105 -4.33 -10.42 13.23
C LYS A 105 -3.60 -10.29 11.89
N HIS A 106 -4.12 -9.48 10.97
CA HIS A 106 -3.57 -9.33 9.62
C HIS A 106 -2.49 -8.25 9.57
N SER A 107 -1.32 -8.62 9.13
CA SER A 107 -0.20 -7.72 8.88
C SER A 107 0.19 -7.75 7.41
N PHE A 108 0.49 -6.59 6.85
CA PHE A 108 0.96 -6.46 5.48
C PHE A 108 2.34 -5.81 5.54
N ILE A 109 3.35 -6.56 5.12
CA ILE A 109 4.76 -6.21 5.29
C ILE A 109 5.38 -6.14 3.91
N LEU A 110 6.00 -5.01 3.60
CA LEU A 110 6.73 -4.83 2.36
C LEU A 110 8.22 -5.06 2.64
N THR A 111 8.76 -6.11 2.04
CA THR A 111 10.15 -6.53 2.25
C THR A 111 10.98 -6.38 0.99
N TYR A 112 12.29 -6.32 1.13
CA TYR A 112 13.26 -6.34 0.06
C TYR A 112 14.46 -7.20 0.45
N ASP A 113 15.11 -7.75 -0.56
CA ASP A 113 16.36 -8.48 -0.44
C ASP A 113 17.27 -8.10 -1.60
N PHE A 114 18.51 -7.74 -1.30
CA PHE A 114 19.49 -7.27 -2.27
C PHE A 114 20.73 -8.18 -2.33
N ASP A 115 20.72 -9.32 -1.64
CA ASP A 115 21.90 -10.21 -1.53
C ASP A 115 22.38 -10.71 -2.89
N GLU A 116 21.45 -10.91 -3.84
CA GLU A 116 21.77 -11.37 -5.20
C GLU A 116 21.70 -10.26 -6.26
N LEU A 117 21.62 -8.99 -5.83
CA LEU A 117 21.41 -7.89 -6.75
C LEU A 117 22.71 -7.52 -7.47
N ALA A 118 22.69 -7.54 -8.80
CA ALA A 118 23.85 -7.16 -9.60
C ALA A 118 24.14 -5.66 -9.51
N SER A 119 25.42 -5.30 -9.48
CA SER A 119 25.85 -3.91 -9.60
C SER A 119 25.30 -3.28 -10.88
N GLY A 120 24.79 -2.06 -10.79
CA GLY A 120 24.16 -1.36 -11.91
C GLY A 120 22.70 -1.77 -12.17
N SER A 121 22.11 -2.67 -11.37
CA SER A 121 20.67 -2.95 -11.45
C SER A 121 19.85 -1.67 -11.23
N THR A 122 18.78 -1.51 -11.99
CA THR A 122 17.90 -0.33 -11.95
C THR A 122 16.45 -0.68 -11.56
N GLU A 123 16.12 -1.96 -11.39
CA GLU A 123 14.81 -2.43 -10.95
C GLU A 123 14.84 -2.77 -9.46
N LEU A 124 14.11 -2.00 -8.65
CA LEU A 124 13.89 -2.26 -7.23
C LEU A 124 12.73 -3.24 -7.06
N VAL A 125 13.03 -4.44 -6.60
CA VAL A 125 12.02 -5.49 -6.36
C VAL A 125 11.64 -5.53 -4.89
N LEU A 126 10.33 -5.46 -4.64
CA LEU A 126 9.72 -5.51 -3.31
C LEU A 126 8.73 -6.68 -3.24
N ASN A 127 8.61 -7.30 -2.08
CA ASN A 127 7.66 -8.39 -1.84
C ASN A 127 6.64 -7.94 -0.79
N LEU A 128 5.36 -7.94 -1.17
CA LEU A 128 4.25 -7.66 -0.25
C LEU A 128 3.81 -8.98 0.39
N ASN A 129 4.13 -9.15 1.66
CA ASN A 129 3.82 -10.34 2.43
C ASN A 129 2.58 -10.10 3.30
N HIS A 130 1.55 -10.92 3.13
CA HIS A 130 0.41 -10.98 4.01
C HIS A 130 0.68 -12.02 5.09
N VAL A 131 0.75 -11.57 6.34
CA VAL A 131 1.03 -12.41 7.51
C VAL A 131 -0.18 -12.38 8.44
N ILE A 132 -0.68 -13.56 8.78
CA ILE A 132 -1.76 -13.73 9.75
C ILE A 132 -1.17 -14.31 11.03
N LYS A 133 -1.43 -13.65 12.15
CA LYS A 133 -1.00 -14.10 13.48
C LYS A 133 -2.18 -14.75 14.20
N ASP A 134 -2.46 -15.99 13.84
CA ASP A 134 -3.38 -16.83 14.59
C ASP A 134 -2.66 -17.43 15.81
N GLY A 135 -3.39 -17.61 16.90
CA GLY A 135 -2.89 -18.42 18.02
C GLY A 135 -2.70 -19.89 17.60
N SER A 136 -1.84 -20.60 18.30
CA SER A 136 -1.38 -21.95 17.92
C SER A 136 -2.47 -23.04 17.95
N GLU A 137 -3.68 -22.75 18.34
CA GLU A 137 -4.71 -23.78 18.65
C GLU A 137 -5.95 -23.74 17.75
N GLU A 138 -6.12 -22.78 16.85
CA GLU A 138 -7.34 -22.67 16.05
C GLU A 138 -7.10 -22.70 14.55
N THR A 139 -7.76 -23.64 13.87
CA THR A 139 -7.95 -23.54 12.42
C THR A 139 -9.06 -22.53 12.14
N VAL A 140 -8.68 -21.31 11.76
CA VAL A 140 -9.63 -20.24 11.47
C VAL A 140 -10.04 -20.29 10.00
N THR A 141 -11.35 -20.46 9.76
CA THR A 141 -11.89 -20.39 8.40
C THR A 141 -12.15 -18.92 8.03
N ARG A 142 -11.53 -18.46 6.93
CA ARG A 142 -11.69 -17.14 6.32
C ARG A 142 -12.26 -17.31 4.93
N ASP A 143 -13.54 -17.07 4.76
CA ASP A 143 -14.31 -17.30 3.52
C ASP A 143 -14.93 -16.03 2.94
N LYS A 144 -14.70 -14.89 3.58
CA LYS A 144 -15.10 -13.57 3.10
C LYS A 144 -13.85 -12.73 2.82
N TYR A 145 -14.01 -11.69 2.03
CA TYR A 145 -12.91 -10.75 1.79
C TYR A 145 -13.31 -9.33 2.18
N THR A 146 -12.31 -8.55 2.51
CA THR A 146 -12.41 -7.13 2.78
C THR A 146 -11.29 -6.37 2.09
N SER A 147 -11.34 -5.05 2.11
CA SER A 147 -10.32 -4.20 1.52
C SER A 147 -9.76 -3.19 2.51
N THR A 148 -8.52 -2.81 2.30
CA THR A 148 -7.84 -1.73 3.04
C THR A 148 -6.80 -1.08 2.14
N TYR A 149 -6.33 0.10 2.54
CA TYR A 149 -5.18 0.73 1.92
C TYR A 149 -3.99 0.68 2.88
N LYS A 150 -2.81 0.42 2.34
CA LYS A 150 -1.55 0.53 3.08
C LYS A 150 -0.62 1.45 2.31
N ALA A 151 0.10 2.30 3.07
CA ALA A 151 1.12 3.17 2.53
C ALA A 151 2.50 2.77 3.08
N TYR A 152 3.51 2.88 2.25
CA TYR A 152 4.90 2.56 2.61
C TYR A 152 5.80 3.71 2.18
N ASN A 153 6.68 4.15 3.08
CA ASN A 153 7.72 5.10 2.75
C ASN A 153 8.89 4.36 2.11
N LEU A 154 9.24 4.73 0.90
CA LEU A 154 10.28 4.08 0.10
C LEU A 154 11.67 4.69 0.30
N SER A 155 11.81 5.81 1.01
CA SER A 155 13.09 6.53 1.11
C SER A 155 14.23 5.64 1.61
N SER A 156 13.98 4.84 2.64
CA SER A 156 15.00 3.96 3.21
C SER A 156 15.43 2.86 2.25
N VAL A 157 14.48 2.23 1.54
CA VAL A 157 14.79 1.15 0.62
C VAL A 157 15.43 1.67 -0.67
N ILE A 158 15.04 2.85 -1.17
CA ILE A 158 15.71 3.50 -2.30
C ILE A 158 17.16 3.82 -1.95
N TYR A 159 17.41 4.34 -0.75
CA TYR A 159 18.77 4.58 -0.28
C TYR A 159 19.58 3.29 -0.18
N ALA A 160 19.01 2.23 0.43
CA ALA A 160 19.68 0.94 0.55
C ALA A 160 19.97 0.32 -0.84
N PHE A 161 19.03 0.43 -1.78
CA PHE A 161 19.21 -0.02 -3.15
C PHE A 161 20.39 0.68 -3.83
N LYS A 162 20.47 2.02 -3.69
CA LYS A 162 21.58 2.81 -4.22
C LYS A 162 22.92 2.40 -3.62
N GLN A 163 22.97 2.08 -2.34
CA GLN A 163 24.18 1.57 -1.70
C GLN A 163 24.59 0.20 -2.25
N ALA A 164 23.64 -0.68 -2.53
CA ALA A 164 23.90 -2.02 -3.03
C ALA A 164 24.29 -2.02 -4.52
N THR A 165 23.66 -1.19 -5.35
CA THR A 165 23.84 -1.25 -6.82
C THR A 165 24.74 -0.14 -7.38
N GLY A 166 24.95 0.94 -6.61
CA GLY A 166 25.67 2.15 -7.05
C GLY A 166 24.79 3.14 -7.85
N VAL A 167 23.55 2.80 -8.17
CA VAL A 167 22.63 3.64 -8.96
C VAL A 167 21.25 3.73 -8.29
N GLU A 168 20.50 4.78 -8.63
CA GLU A 168 19.12 4.88 -8.18
C GLU A 168 18.20 3.98 -9.00
N PRO A 169 17.12 3.43 -8.39
CA PRO A 169 16.18 2.63 -9.15
C PRO A 169 15.40 3.52 -10.13
N THR A 170 15.24 3.05 -11.36
CA THR A 170 14.37 3.70 -12.36
C THR A 170 13.01 3.01 -12.47
N LYS A 171 12.88 1.84 -11.85
CA LYS A 171 11.66 1.06 -11.86
C LYS A 171 11.46 0.39 -10.50
N ILE A 172 10.21 0.40 -10.03
CA ILE A 172 9.79 -0.39 -8.86
C ILE A 172 8.90 -1.52 -9.34
N LYS A 173 9.11 -2.69 -8.74
CA LYS A 173 8.31 -3.87 -8.94
C LYS A 173 7.85 -4.40 -7.59
N VAL A 174 6.58 -4.71 -7.46
CA VAL A 174 6.00 -5.30 -6.25
C VAL A 174 5.40 -6.65 -6.60
N ASN A 175 5.83 -7.68 -5.89
CA ASN A 175 5.29 -9.04 -5.99
C ASN A 175 4.38 -9.32 -4.80
N ALA A 176 3.33 -10.12 -5.03
CA ALA A 176 2.44 -10.60 -3.97
C ALA A 176 1.92 -12.01 -4.31
N LYS A 177 1.62 -12.81 -3.29
CA LYS A 177 0.90 -14.08 -3.45
C LYS A 177 -0.60 -13.81 -3.43
N THR A 178 -1.35 -14.33 -4.41
CA THR A 178 -2.79 -14.13 -4.53
C THR A 178 -3.54 -15.44 -4.72
N ASN A 179 -4.71 -15.54 -4.11
CA ASN A 179 -5.63 -16.65 -4.35
C ASN A 179 -7.08 -16.15 -4.14
N SER A 180 -7.81 -16.02 -5.23
CA SER A 180 -9.21 -15.56 -5.21
C SER A 180 -10.22 -16.66 -4.92
N SER A 181 -9.78 -17.91 -4.79
CA SER A 181 -10.66 -19.05 -4.56
C SER A 181 -10.72 -19.46 -3.09
N LYS A 182 -9.62 -19.33 -2.35
CA LYS A 182 -9.51 -19.75 -0.94
C LYS A 182 -8.38 -19.02 -0.21
N ASN A 183 -8.48 -18.92 1.11
CA ASN A 183 -7.41 -18.41 1.97
C ASN A 183 -6.32 -19.49 2.19
N SER A 184 -5.59 -19.81 1.15
CA SER A 184 -4.50 -20.79 1.22
C SER A 184 -3.40 -20.44 0.22
N LEU A 185 -2.15 -20.59 0.63
CA LEU A 185 -0.99 -20.47 -0.25
C LEU A 185 -0.89 -21.63 -1.24
N ASP A 186 -1.52 -22.76 -0.93
CA ASP A 186 -1.64 -23.87 -1.88
C ASP A 186 -2.46 -23.44 -3.10
N GLY A 187 -1.83 -23.48 -4.27
CA GLY A 187 -2.41 -22.98 -5.52
C GLY A 187 -2.44 -21.44 -5.66
N ALA A 188 -1.75 -20.70 -4.79
CA ALA A 188 -1.65 -19.25 -4.93
C ALA A 188 -0.79 -18.88 -6.13
N ALA A 189 -1.24 -17.87 -6.87
CA ALA A 189 -0.51 -17.28 -7.98
C ALA A 189 0.48 -16.20 -7.49
N ASN A 190 1.53 -15.96 -8.27
CA ASN A 190 2.38 -14.79 -8.12
C ASN A 190 1.78 -13.65 -8.95
N SER A 191 1.37 -12.58 -8.28
CA SER A 191 0.90 -11.37 -8.93
C SER A 191 1.96 -10.28 -8.82
N THR A 192 2.09 -9.47 -9.85
CA THR A 192 3.12 -8.45 -9.94
C THR A 192 2.54 -7.13 -10.42
N TRP A 193 3.01 -6.05 -9.83
CA TRP A 193 2.83 -4.69 -10.32
C TRP A 193 4.18 -4.03 -10.52
N SER A 194 4.28 -3.11 -11.49
CA SER A 194 5.50 -2.32 -11.66
C SER A 194 5.20 -0.93 -12.20
N GLU A 195 6.00 0.04 -11.79
CA GLU A 195 5.95 1.42 -12.25
C GLU A 195 7.35 1.96 -12.49
N THR A 196 7.48 2.78 -13.52
CA THR A 196 8.73 3.51 -13.84
C THR A 196 8.77 4.78 -13.02
N LEU A 197 9.85 4.97 -12.27
CA LEU A 197 10.08 6.21 -11.53
C LEU A 197 10.45 7.33 -12.51
N LYS A 198 9.88 8.50 -12.27
CA LYS A 198 10.30 9.69 -13.01
C LYS A 198 11.69 10.10 -12.52
N THR A 199 12.67 9.98 -13.35
CA THR A 199 13.98 10.62 -13.11
C THR A 199 13.81 12.13 -13.26
N ASN A 200 14.01 12.86 -12.17
CA ASN A 200 14.10 14.33 -12.20
C ASN A 200 15.42 14.79 -12.83
#